data_d64d6f16e5da1b19053412e39c734973
#
_entry.id   d64d6f16e5da1b19053412e39c734973
#
_cell.length_a   1.000
_cell.length_b   1.000
_cell.length_c   1.000
_cell.angle_alpha   90.00
_cell.angle_beta   90.00
_cell.angle_gamma   90.00
#
_symmetry.space_group_name_H-M   'P 1'
#
loop_
_entity.id
_entity.type
_entity.pdbx_description
1 polymer ?
#
loop_
_entity_poly.entity_id
_entity_poly.type
_entity_poly.pdbx_seq_one_letter_code
_entity_poly.pdbx_strand_id
1 'polypeptide(L)'
;NMMVIPNIIDPSVPIGKDDSENVEIEKFGEPVVPNYEIPYHTEIMENFDGIDLDSARRVAGNGFYYLMGDIARLHSAVIAYARDFMINRGFTYCVPPFMIRSNVVTGVMSFAEMDAMMYKIEGEDLYLIGTSEHSMIGKFIDQIVPEEELPKTLTSYSPCFRKEKGAHGLEERGVYRIHQFEKQEMIVVCKPEESPMWFDKLWQNTVDLFRSLDIPVRTLECCSGDLADLKVKSLDVEAWSPRQKKYFEVGSCSNLGDAQARRLRIRVNGKDGKKYLAHTLNNTVVAPP
;
A
#
# COMPACT_ATOMS: atom_id res chain seq x y z
N ASN A 1 17.21 -11.62 19.85
CA ASN A 1 17.16 -11.40 18.42
C ASN A 1 16.62 -10.00 18.15
N MET A 2 17.47 -9.10 17.65
CA MET A 2 17.13 -7.68 17.40
C MET A 2 16.01 -7.51 16.35
N MET A 3 15.82 -8.45 15.45
CA MET A 3 14.86 -8.36 14.36
C MET A 3 13.38 -8.52 14.78
N VAL A 4 13.12 -8.91 16.01
CA VAL A 4 11.76 -9.00 16.56
C VAL A 4 11.37 -7.80 17.44
N ILE A 5 12.28 -6.83 17.58
CA ILE A 5 12.02 -5.61 18.35
C ILE A 5 11.33 -4.61 17.41
N PRO A 6 10.15 -4.08 17.78
CA PRO A 6 9.48 -3.04 17.00
C PRO A 6 10.34 -1.77 16.85
N ASN A 7 10.08 -1.01 15.81
CA ASN A 7 10.74 0.28 15.58
C ASN A 7 10.34 1.31 16.66
N ILE A 8 11.17 2.32 16.82
CA ILE A 8 10.85 3.48 17.66
C ILE A 8 9.84 4.35 16.90
N ILE A 9 8.67 4.54 17.48
CA ILE A 9 7.60 5.34 16.87
C ILE A 9 7.87 6.83 17.02
N ASP A 10 7.36 7.63 16.09
CA ASP A 10 7.43 9.08 16.15
C ASP A 10 6.68 9.58 17.39
N PRO A 11 7.22 10.60 18.12
CA PRO A 11 6.57 11.16 19.32
C PRO A 11 5.17 11.74 19.07
N SER A 12 4.84 12.09 17.82
CA SER A 12 3.51 12.60 17.45
C SER A 12 2.45 11.51 17.30
N VAL A 13 2.84 10.22 17.27
CA VAL A 13 1.90 9.10 17.10
C VAL A 13 0.97 9.01 18.30
N PRO A 14 -0.37 8.99 18.08
CA PRO A 14 -1.33 8.82 19.18
C PRO A 14 -1.12 7.47 19.89
N ILE A 15 -1.26 7.46 21.18
CA ILE A 15 -1.20 6.21 21.96
C ILE A 15 -2.59 5.58 21.98
N GLY A 16 -2.69 4.33 21.57
CA GLY A 16 -3.95 3.58 21.52
C GLY A 16 -3.71 2.08 21.50
N LYS A 17 -4.77 1.30 21.63
CA LYS A 17 -4.72 -0.18 21.73
C LYS A 17 -4.78 -0.87 20.38
N ASP A 18 -5.64 -0.37 19.50
CA ASP A 18 -5.96 -0.96 18.21
C ASP A 18 -6.53 0.10 17.24
N ASP A 19 -6.92 -0.30 16.06
CA ASP A 19 -7.45 0.55 14.99
C ASP A 19 -8.66 1.39 15.38
N SER A 20 -9.44 0.97 16.38
CA SER A 20 -10.60 1.73 16.87
C SER A 20 -10.21 3.06 17.54
N GLU A 21 -8.96 3.20 17.94
CA GLU A 21 -8.40 4.40 18.57
C GLU A 21 -7.56 5.26 17.61
N ASN A 22 -7.59 4.96 16.31
CA ASN A 22 -7.00 5.81 15.29
C ASN A 22 -7.71 7.18 15.24
N VAL A 23 -6.95 8.23 14.94
CA VAL A 23 -7.42 9.62 15.06
C VAL A 23 -7.72 10.23 13.68
N GLU A 24 -8.97 10.63 13.46
CA GLU A 24 -9.33 11.40 12.27
C GLU A 24 -8.64 12.76 12.28
N ILE A 25 -7.91 13.07 11.22
CA ILE A 25 -7.18 14.33 11.08
C ILE A 25 -7.98 15.33 10.27
N GLU A 26 -8.43 14.96 9.06
CA GLU A 26 -9.10 15.88 8.15
C GLU A 26 -10.04 15.14 7.20
N LYS A 27 -11.10 15.82 6.79
CA LYS A 27 -12.03 15.39 5.75
C LYS A 27 -11.87 16.26 4.50
N PHE A 28 -11.93 15.62 3.35
CA PHE A 28 -11.82 16.25 2.04
C PHE A 28 -13.05 15.89 1.20
N GLY A 29 -13.86 16.89 0.86
CA GLY A 29 -15.13 16.71 0.18
C GLY A 29 -16.26 16.31 1.13
N GLU A 30 -17.50 16.58 0.69
CA GLU A 30 -18.69 16.33 1.49
C GLU A 30 -19.25 14.93 1.22
N PRO A 31 -19.43 14.11 2.28
CA PRO A 31 -20.08 12.82 2.14
C PRO A 31 -21.52 13.00 1.66
N VAL A 32 -21.86 12.34 0.56
CA VAL A 32 -23.21 12.39 -0.02
C VAL A 32 -23.91 11.06 0.24
N VAL A 33 -25.17 11.13 0.70
CA VAL A 33 -26.07 9.99 0.81
C VAL A 33 -27.26 10.24 -0.10
N PRO A 34 -27.36 9.56 -1.25
CA PRO A 34 -28.49 9.72 -2.15
C PRO A 34 -29.79 9.21 -1.52
N ASN A 35 -30.92 9.67 -2.04
CA ASN A 35 -32.26 9.27 -1.57
C ASN A 35 -32.80 7.99 -2.22
N TYR A 36 -31.92 7.22 -2.86
CA TYR A 36 -32.23 5.93 -3.46
C TYR A 36 -31.28 4.86 -2.93
N GLU A 37 -31.68 3.59 -3.02
CA GLU A 37 -30.85 2.46 -2.63
C GLU A 37 -29.74 2.26 -3.66
N ILE A 38 -28.49 2.18 -3.18
CA ILE A 38 -27.33 1.91 -4.02
C ILE A 38 -27.11 0.39 -4.01
N PRO A 39 -27.05 -0.27 -5.18
CA PRO A 39 -26.73 -1.69 -5.27
C PRO A 39 -25.32 -1.98 -4.70
N TYR A 40 -25.11 -3.22 -4.29
CA TYR A 40 -23.76 -3.67 -3.89
C TYR A 40 -22.81 -3.63 -5.09
N HIS A 41 -21.50 -3.41 -4.85
CA HIS A 41 -20.55 -3.22 -5.94
C HIS A 41 -20.51 -4.44 -6.91
N THR A 42 -20.60 -5.66 -6.40
CA THR A 42 -20.66 -6.86 -7.26
C THR A 42 -21.93 -6.93 -8.09
N GLU A 43 -23.08 -6.50 -7.55
CA GLU A 43 -24.34 -6.41 -8.31
C GLU A 43 -24.23 -5.41 -9.46
N ILE A 44 -23.55 -4.27 -9.24
CA ILE A 44 -23.29 -3.29 -10.30
C ILE A 44 -22.41 -3.93 -11.38
N MET A 45 -21.35 -4.64 -10.98
CA MET A 45 -20.44 -5.30 -11.91
C MET A 45 -21.15 -6.41 -12.70
N GLU A 46 -22.02 -7.20 -12.05
CA GLU A 46 -22.85 -8.24 -12.69
C GLU A 46 -23.80 -7.64 -13.72
N ASN A 47 -24.41 -6.48 -13.46
CA ASN A 47 -25.28 -5.78 -14.41
C ASN A 47 -24.60 -5.39 -15.71
N PHE A 48 -23.26 -5.32 -15.72
CA PHE A 48 -22.43 -5.10 -16.90
C PHE A 48 -21.77 -6.38 -17.43
N ASP A 49 -22.19 -7.56 -16.98
CA ASP A 49 -21.55 -8.84 -17.29
C ASP A 49 -20.02 -8.80 -17.00
N GLY A 50 -19.61 -8.03 -15.98
CA GLY A 50 -18.23 -7.62 -15.74
C GLY A 50 -17.48 -8.42 -14.69
N ILE A 51 -18.14 -9.36 -14.00
CA ILE A 51 -17.52 -10.17 -12.94
C ILE A 51 -18.03 -11.59 -12.96
N ASP A 52 -17.15 -12.56 -12.71
CA ASP A 52 -17.50 -13.98 -12.54
C ASP A 52 -16.76 -14.57 -11.35
N LEU A 53 -17.41 -14.54 -10.19
CA LEU A 53 -16.88 -15.11 -8.95
C LEU A 53 -17.04 -16.64 -8.89
N ASP A 54 -18.06 -17.20 -9.56
CA ASP A 54 -18.30 -18.65 -9.55
C ASP A 54 -17.21 -19.40 -10.32
N SER A 55 -16.81 -18.90 -11.48
CA SER A 55 -15.68 -19.46 -12.21
C SER A 55 -14.37 -19.30 -11.46
N ALA A 56 -14.14 -18.15 -10.83
CA ALA A 56 -12.95 -17.91 -10.02
C ALA A 56 -12.87 -18.91 -8.84
N ARG A 57 -14.01 -19.19 -8.19
CA ARG A 57 -14.08 -20.16 -7.10
C ARG A 57 -13.71 -21.56 -7.57
N ARG A 58 -14.15 -21.98 -8.75
CA ARG A 58 -13.79 -23.28 -9.33
C ARG A 58 -12.32 -23.40 -9.71
N VAL A 59 -11.70 -22.28 -10.13
CA VAL A 59 -10.31 -22.26 -10.60
C VAL A 59 -9.32 -22.09 -9.45
N ALA A 60 -9.60 -21.18 -8.50
CA ALA A 60 -8.63 -20.75 -7.51
C ALA A 60 -9.16 -20.73 -6.06
N GLY A 61 -10.46 -20.87 -5.87
CA GLY A 61 -11.10 -20.77 -4.57
C GLY A 61 -11.71 -19.38 -4.30
N ASN A 62 -12.19 -19.17 -3.09
CA ASN A 62 -12.70 -17.88 -2.64
C ASN A 62 -11.60 -16.83 -2.57
N GLY A 63 -11.94 -15.56 -2.76
CA GLY A 63 -10.99 -14.46 -2.71
C GLY A 63 -10.24 -14.20 -4.02
N PHE A 64 -10.74 -14.77 -5.11
CA PHE A 64 -10.29 -14.53 -6.49
C PHE A 64 -11.48 -14.09 -7.35
N TYR A 65 -11.20 -13.55 -8.53
CA TYR A 65 -12.21 -13.00 -9.41
C TYR A 65 -11.79 -13.11 -10.87
N TYR A 66 -12.78 -13.09 -11.76
CA TYR A 66 -12.60 -12.70 -13.15
C TYR A 66 -13.27 -11.36 -13.35
N LEU A 67 -12.56 -10.39 -13.91
CA LEU A 67 -13.14 -9.17 -14.45
C LEU A 67 -13.25 -9.28 -15.96
N MET A 68 -14.35 -8.79 -16.53
CA MET A 68 -14.64 -8.96 -17.94
C MET A 68 -15.20 -7.67 -18.55
N GLY A 69 -15.09 -7.55 -19.88
CA GLY A 69 -15.71 -6.49 -20.64
C GLY A 69 -15.33 -5.09 -20.17
N ASP A 70 -16.33 -4.23 -20.04
CA ASP A 70 -16.11 -2.82 -19.67
C ASP A 70 -15.65 -2.64 -18.21
N ILE A 71 -16.01 -3.57 -17.31
CA ILE A 71 -15.51 -3.54 -15.93
C ILE A 71 -13.99 -3.82 -15.92
N ALA A 72 -13.51 -4.80 -16.69
CA ALA A 72 -12.08 -5.06 -16.80
C ALA A 72 -11.33 -3.87 -17.44
N ARG A 73 -11.93 -3.21 -18.43
CA ARG A 73 -11.39 -1.99 -19.04
C ARG A 73 -11.34 -0.83 -18.06
N LEU A 74 -12.40 -0.65 -17.27
CA LEU A 74 -12.43 0.39 -16.23
C LEU A 74 -11.34 0.17 -15.19
N HIS A 75 -11.17 -1.07 -14.72
CA HIS A 75 -10.10 -1.46 -13.81
C HIS A 75 -8.72 -1.09 -14.36
N SER A 76 -8.44 -1.46 -15.62
CA SER A 76 -7.18 -1.09 -16.29
C SER A 76 -7.03 0.43 -16.46
N ALA A 77 -8.12 1.13 -16.75
CA ALA A 77 -8.12 2.60 -16.89
C ALA A 77 -7.81 3.30 -15.57
N VAL A 78 -8.34 2.82 -14.45
CA VAL A 78 -8.05 3.36 -13.11
C VAL A 78 -6.57 3.20 -12.77
N ILE A 79 -5.97 2.03 -13.03
CA ILE A 79 -4.54 1.80 -12.85
C ILE A 79 -3.72 2.73 -13.75
N ALA A 80 -4.08 2.86 -15.03
CA ALA A 80 -3.37 3.74 -15.96
C ALA A 80 -3.47 5.21 -15.54
N TYR A 81 -4.63 5.65 -15.08
CA TYR A 81 -4.84 7.00 -14.56
C TYR A 81 -3.95 7.27 -13.34
N ALA A 82 -3.91 6.36 -12.38
CA ALA A 82 -3.07 6.47 -11.19
C ALA A 82 -1.57 6.52 -11.54
N ARG A 83 -1.14 5.68 -12.48
CA ARG A 83 0.24 5.70 -13.00
C ARG A 83 0.60 7.08 -13.57
N ASP A 84 -0.22 7.58 -14.49
CA ASP A 84 0.05 8.85 -15.16
C ASP A 84 -0.05 10.05 -14.21
N PHE A 85 -0.96 9.98 -13.24
CA PHE A 85 -1.07 10.95 -12.16
C PHE A 85 0.25 11.09 -11.38
N MET A 86 0.88 9.97 -11.06
CA MET A 86 2.17 9.97 -10.33
C MET A 86 3.34 10.40 -11.23
N ILE A 87 3.37 9.97 -12.49
CA ILE A 87 4.39 10.41 -13.46
C ILE A 87 4.33 11.94 -13.61
N ASN A 88 3.13 12.52 -13.71
CA ASN A 88 2.94 13.97 -13.83
C ASN A 88 3.38 14.72 -12.56
N ARG A 89 3.50 14.05 -11.42
CA ARG A 89 4.05 14.58 -10.17
C ARG A 89 5.55 14.34 -9.99
N GLY A 90 6.24 13.87 -11.03
CA GLY A 90 7.68 13.72 -11.04
C GLY A 90 8.20 12.36 -10.54
N PHE A 91 7.31 11.37 -10.34
CA PHE A 91 7.70 10.02 -9.96
C PHE A 91 8.09 9.19 -11.19
N THR A 92 9.16 8.41 -11.06
CA THR A 92 9.59 7.49 -12.12
C THR A 92 8.79 6.20 -12.06
N TYR A 93 8.17 5.84 -13.17
CA TYR A 93 7.37 4.61 -13.28
C TYR A 93 8.26 3.37 -13.40
N CYS A 94 7.92 2.34 -12.62
CA CYS A 94 8.62 1.06 -12.60
C CYS A 94 7.65 -0.11 -12.60
N VAL A 95 8.01 -1.18 -13.31
CA VAL A 95 7.39 -2.51 -13.18
C VAL A 95 8.46 -3.43 -12.59
N PRO A 96 8.34 -3.80 -11.31
CA PRO A 96 9.38 -4.59 -10.62
C PRO A 96 9.18 -6.10 -10.79
N PRO A 97 10.12 -6.93 -10.32
CA PRO A 97 9.88 -8.35 -10.16
C PRO A 97 8.70 -8.63 -9.21
N PHE A 98 7.84 -9.59 -9.55
CA PHE A 98 6.68 -9.96 -8.74
C PHE A 98 6.96 -11.08 -7.76
N MET A 99 8.17 -11.61 -7.78
CA MET A 99 8.70 -12.58 -6.83
C MET A 99 10.02 -12.07 -6.27
N ILE A 100 10.23 -12.27 -4.97
CA ILE A 100 11.42 -11.81 -4.26
C ILE A 100 12.00 -12.92 -3.38
N ARG A 101 13.29 -12.83 -3.09
CA ARG A 101 14.00 -13.76 -2.24
C ARG A 101 13.75 -13.48 -0.75
N SER A 102 13.98 -14.48 0.09
CA SER A 102 13.80 -14.39 1.55
C SER A 102 14.60 -13.26 2.20
N ASN A 103 15.82 -12.98 1.71
CA ASN A 103 16.64 -11.89 2.23
C ASN A 103 16.05 -10.49 1.98
N VAL A 104 15.24 -10.34 0.94
CA VAL A 104 14.47 -9.11 0.70
C VAL A 104 13.24 -9.08 1.60
N VAL A 105 12.48 -10.18 1.67
CA VAL A 105 11.28 -10.27 2.51
C VAL A 105 11.57 -9.88 3.95
N THR A 106 12.60 -10.47 4.56
CA THR A 106 12.97 -10.19 5.95
C THR A 106 13.53 -8.78 6.19
N GLY A 107 13.88 -8.09 5.12
CA GLY A 107 14.31 -6.68 5.17
C GLY A 107 13.16 -5.69 5.11
N VAL A 108 12.02 -6.06 4.51
CA VAL A 108 10.91 -5.12 4.25
C VAL A 108 9.72 -5.30 5.20
N MET A 109 9.63 -6.43 5.91
CA MET A 109 8.55 -6.71 6.86
C MET A 109 9.02 -7.52 8.06
N SER A 110 8.19 -7.59 9.10
CA SER A 110 8.43 -8.48 10.25
C SER A 110 8.17 -9.95 9.91
N PHE A 111 8.69 -10.87 10.73
CA PHE A 111 8.42 -12.29 10.56
C PHE A 111 6.94 -12.65 10.72
N ALA A 112 6.23 -11.95 11.62
CA ALA A 112 4.80 -12.15 11.82
C ALA A 112 3.99 -11.74 10.58
N GLU A 113 4.29 -10.59 9.98
CA GLU A 113 3.67 -10.14 8.73
C GLU A 113 3.97 -11.09 7.57
N MET A 114 5.23 -11.57 7.48
CA MET A 114 5.64 -12.55 6.47
C MET A 114 4.79 -13.83 6.52
N ASP A 115 4.59 -14.41 7.69
CA ASP A 115 3.79 -15.63 7.85
C ASP A 115 2.31 -15.41 7.54
N ALA A 116 1.78 -14.26 7.94
CA ALA A 116 0.37 -13.92 7.72
C ALA A 116 0.05 -13.58 6.26
N MET A 117 0.99 -13.01 5.52
CA MET A 117 0.76 -12.41 4.20
C MET A 117 1.31 -13.22 3.03
N MET A 118 2.54 -13.74 3.12
CA MET A 118 3.32 -14.12 1.94
C MET A 118 3.06 -15.55 1.47
N TYR A 119 2.81 -15.72 0.17
CA TYR A 119 2.87 -17.00 -0.52
C TYR A 119 4.32 -17.33 -0.88
N LYS A 120 4.77 -18.56 -0.57
CA LYS A 120 6.07 -19.07 -0.94
C LYS A 120 5.96 -20.04 -2.11
N ILE A 121 6.91 -19.96 -3.04
CA ILE A 121 7.04 -20.93 -4.13
C ILE A 121 7.72 -22.19 -3.59
N GLU A 122 7.07 -23.33 -3.74
CA GLU A 122 7.60 -24.60 -3.29
C GLU A 122 8.89 -24.96 -4.06
N GLY A 123 9.92 -25.37 -3.32
CA GLY A 123 11.22 -25.76 -3.89
C GLY A 123 12.13 -24.61 -4.29
N GLU A 124 11.69 -23.36 -4.15
CA GLU A 124 12.46 -22.18 -4.54
C GLU A 124 12.59 -21.19 -3.36
N ASP A 125 13.68 -20.41 -3.34
CA ASP A 125 13.80 -19.26 -2.44
C ASP A 125 13.13 -18.04 -3.08
N LEU A 126 11.83 -18.14 -3.34
CA LEU A 126 11.02 -17.10 -3.94
C LEU A 126 9.67 -16.99 -3.23
N TYR A 127 9.20 -15.75 -3.09
CA TYR A 127 7.92 -15.39 -2.51
C TYR A 127 7.18 -14.47 -3.48
N LEU A 128 5.88 -14.67 -3.66
CA LEU A 128 5.04 -13.72 -4.37
C LEU A 128 4.91 -12.44 -3.53
N ILE A 129 5.05 -11.29 -4.17
CA ILE A 129 4.93 -10.00 -3.46
C ILE A 129 3.49 -9.71 -3.05
N GLY A 130 3.32 -9.16 -1.86
CA GLY A 130 2.04 -8.64 -1.37
C GLY A 130 1.81 -7.17 -1.73
N THR A 131 2.85 -6.49 -2.20
CA THR A 131 2.86 -5.11 -2.70
C THR A 131 4.15 -4.89 -3.48
N SER A 132 4.12 -3.99 -4.47
CA SER A 132 5.33 -3.63 -5.21
C SER A 132 6.39 -2.92 -4.35
N GLU A 133 6.01 -2.35 -3.22
CA GLU A 133 6.94 -1.80 -2.22
C GLU A 133 8.06 -2.78 -1.90
N HIS A 134 7.74 -4.05 -1.70
CA HIS A 134 8.70 -5.08 -1.33
C HIS A 134 9.84 -5.18 -2.35
N SER A 135 9.50 -5.30 -3.63
CA SER A 135 10.49 -5.35 -4.71
C SER A 135 11.21 -4.02 -4.91
N MET A 136 10.48 -2.90 -4.77
CA MET A 136 11.05 -1.58 -5.02
C MET A 136 12.08 -1.19 -3.96
N ILE A 137 11.82 -1.49 -2.70
CA ILE A 137 12.82 -1.29 -1.64
C ILE A 137 13.96 -2.31 -1.79
N GLY A 138 13.64 -3.55 -2.15
CA GLY A 138 14.63 -4.59 -2.46
C GLY A 138 15.58 -4.23 -3.60
N LYS A 139 15.18 -3.35 -4.52
CA LYS A 139 16.04 -2.82 -5.59
C LYS A 139 17.33 -2.19 -5.03
N PHE A 140 17.28 -1.65 -3.83
CA PHE A 140 18.40 -0.94 -3.21
C PHE A 140 19.23 -1.80 -2.24
N ILE A 141 18.94 -3.11 -2.13
CA ILE A 141 19.67 -4.02 -1.23
C ILE A 141 21.18 -3.93 -1.49
N ASP A 142 21.97 -3.77 -0.41
CA ASP A 142 23.43 -3.65 -0.44
C ASP A 142 23.97 -2.44 -1.26
N GLN A 143 23.13 -1.47 -1.59
CA GLN A 143 23.53 -0.31 -2.37
C GLN A 143 23.98 0.84 -1.48
N ILE A 144 24.98 1.59 -1.98
CA ILE A 144 25.38 2.89 -1.45
C ILE A 144 24.97 3.94 -2.47
N VAL A 145 23.95 4.72 -2.13
CA VAL A 145 23.39 5.74 -3.03
C VAL A 145 24.15 7.06 -2.85
N PRO A 146 24.63 7.70 -3.92
CA PRO A 146 25.15 9.06 -3.83
C PRO A 146 24.08 10.03 -3.30
N GLU A 147 24.46 10.89 -2.35
CA GLU A 147 23.50 11.82 -1.72
C GLU A 147 22.84 12.76 -2.74
N GLU A 148 23.55 13.15 -3.79
CA GLU A 148 23.04 14.00 -4.86
C GLU A 148 21.96 13.34 -5.72
N GLU A 149 21.81 12.01 -5.65
CA GLU A 149 20.77 11.29 -6.36
C GLU A 149 19.47 11.16 -5.55
N LEU A 150 19.46 11.63 -4.31
CA LEU A 150 18.28 11.63 -3.46
C LEU A 150 17.45 12.93 -3.62
N PRO A 151 16.12 12.86 -3.49
CA PRO A 151 15.33 11.65 -3.19
C PRO A 151 15.14 10.79 -4.43
N LYS A 152 14.98 9.48 -4.21
CA LYS A 152 14.43 8.56 -5.23
C LYS A 152 12.91 8.56 -5.06
N THR A 153 12.19 9.01 -6.07
CA THR A 153 10.73 9.06 -6.08
C THR A 153 10.22 8.15 -7.18
N LEU A 154 9.64 7.02 -6.79
CA LEU A 154 9.28 5.94 -7.70
C LEU A 154 7.79 5.63 -7.57
N THR A 155 7.14 5.31 -8.68
CA THR A 155 5.79 4.76 -8.67
C THR A 155 5.79 3.43 -9.39
N SER A 156 5.18 2.42 -8.80
CA SER A 156 5.28 1.05 -9.29
C SER A 156 3.92 0.37 -9.39
N TYR A 157 3.79 -0.43 -10.44
CA TYR A 157 2.65 -1.30 -10.67
C TYR A 157 3.03 -2.74 -10.37
N SER A 158 2.13 -3.46 -9.70
CA SER A 158 2.19 -4.92 -9.64
C SER A 158 0.84 -5.54 -9.35
N PRO A 159 0.64 -6.84 -9.70
CA PRO A 159 -0.26 -7.67 -8.95
C PRO A 159 0.25 -7.83 -7.52
N CYS A 160 -0.66 -8.05 -6.60
CA CYS A 160 -0.40 -8.28 -5.19
C CYS A 160 -1.06 -9.57 -4.76
N PHE A 161 -0.33 -10.38 -3.99
CA PHE A 161 -0.80 -11.69 -3.53
C PHE A 161 -0.71 -11.73 -2.00
N ARG A 162 -1.85 -11.97 -1.34
CA ARG A 162 -1.92 -11.99 0.13
C ARG A 162 -2.73 -13.18 0.62
N LYS A 163 -2.19 -13.90 1.59
CA LYS A 163 -2.89 -15.02 2.26
C LYS A 163 -4.08 -14.54 3.09
N GLU A 164 -4.07 -13.29 3.57
CA GLU A 164 -5.09 -12.72 4.46
C GLU A 164 -5.37 -13.60 5.69
N LYS A 165 -4.35 -14.27 6.23
CA LYS A 165 -4.47 -15.09 7.44
C LYS A 165 -4.86 -14.22 8.63
N GLY A 166 -5.96 -14.57 9.29
CA GLY A 166 -6.45 -13.87 10.47
C GLY A 166 -7.21 -12.57 10.17
N ALA A 167 -7.42 -12.23 8.91
CA ALA A 167 -8.27 -11.10 8.55
C ALA A 167 -9.74 -11.44 8.80
N HIS A 168 -10.39 -10.65 9.64
CA HIS A 168 -11.85 -10.71 9.77
C HIS A 168 -12.47 -10.00 8.56
N GLY A 169 -13.38 -10.69 7.85
CA GLY A 169 -14.19 -10.08 6.80
C GLY A 169 -13.76 -10.33 5.37
N LEU A 170 -13.18 -11.50 5.05
CA LEU A 170 -13.27 -12.02 3.69
C LEU A 170 -14.75 -12.12 3.34
N GLU A 171 -15.27 -11.10 2.68
CA GLU A 171 -16.66 -11.12 2.21
C GLU A 171 -16.78 -12.18 1.11
N GLU A 172 -17.63 -13.17 1.32
CA GLU A 172 -17.84 -14.25 0.34
C GLU A 172 -18.32 -13.74 -1.02
N ARG A 173 -18.80 -12.50 -1.10
CA ARG A 173 -19.39 -11.89 -2.28
C ARG A 173 -18.76 -10.58 -2.73
N GLY A 174 -17.76 -10.07 -2.00
CA GLY A 174 -17.11 -8.80 -2.30
C GLY A 174 -15.75 -8.96 -2.95
N VAL A 175 -15.21 -7.85 -3.47
CA VAL A 175 -13.85 -7.78 -4.01
C VAL A 175 -12.98 -6.76 -3.26
N TYR A 176 -13.39 -6.39 -2.05
CA TYR A 176 -12.63 -5.46 -1.21
C TYR A 176 -11.43 -6.12 -0.52
N ARG A 177 -11.61 -7.32 0.06
CA ARG A 177 -10.52 -8.09 0.69
C ARG A 177 -10.39 -9.46 0.00
N ILE A 178 -9.32 -9.59 -0.77
CA ILE A 178 -9.11 -10.69 -1.72
C ILE A 178 -7.65 -11.13 -1.72
N HIS A 179 -7.38 -12.32 -2.22
CA HIS A 179 -6.03 -12.91 -2.26
C HIS A 179 -5.16 -12.35 -3.39
N GLN A 180 -5.78 -11.87 -4.46
CA GLN A 180 -5.09 -11.32 -5.63
C GLN A 180 -5.76 -10.01 -6.05
N PHE A 181 -4.98 -8.96 -6.18
CA PHE A 181 -5.43 -7.66 -6.69
C PHE A 181 -4.27 -6.94 -7.36
N GLU A 182 -4.54 -5.82 -8.00
CA GLU A 182 -3.51 -4.98 -8.60
C GLU A 182 -3.41 -3.66 -7.84
N LYS A 183 -2.21 -3.09 -7.84
CA LYS A 183 -1.95 -1.85 -7.12
C LYS A 183 -0.92 -0.99 -7.82
N GLN A 184 -1.18 0.32 -7.86
CA GLN A 184 -0.18 1.34 -8.12
C GLN A 184 0.29 1.91 -6.79
N GLU A 185 1.60 1.96 -6.59
CA GLU A 185 2.26 2.33 -5.33
C GLU A 185 3.16 3.55 -5.53
N MET A 186 3.43 4.28 -4.45
CA MET A 186 4.47 5.32 -4.35
C MET A 186 5.55 4.87 -3.38
N ILE A 187 6.82 5.03 -3.76
CA ILE A 187 7.97 4.70 -2.93
C ILE A 187 8.94 5.87 -2.94
N VAL A 188 9.42 6.25 -1.75
CA VAL A 188 10.45 7.27 -1.60
C VAL A 188 11.62 6.71 -0.80
N VAL A 189 12.82 6.94 -1.31
CA VAL A 189 14.09 6.76 -0.58
C VAL A 189 14.72 8.13 -0.46
N CYS A 190 14.93 8.60 0.76
CA CYS A 190 15.35 9.98 1.00
C CYS A 190 16.31 10.11 2.19
N LYS A 191 16.80 11.33 2.38
CA LYS A 191 17.54 11.70 3.58
C LYS A 191 16.64 11.63 4.82
N PRO A 192 17.19 11.27 6.00
CA PRO A 192 16.42 11.19 7.23
C PRO A 192 15.61 12.47 7.57
N GLU A 193 16.23 13.64 7.40
CA GLU A 193 15.61 14.93 7.69
C GLU A 193 14.46 15.30 6.74
N GLU A 194 14.39 14.68 5.57
CA GLU A 194 13.35 14.92 4.56
C GLU A 194 12.14 13.99 4.71
N SER A 195 12.24 12.94 5.51
CA SER A 195 11.17 11.94 5.60
C SER A 195 9.85 12.46 6.14
N PRO A 196 9.77 13.40 7.09
CA PRO A 196 8.49 13.99 7.50
C PRO A 196 7.78 14.74 6.36
N MET A 197 8.54 15.50 5.57
CA MET A 197 7.99 16.22 4.40
C MET A 197 7.46 15.25 3.35
N TRP A 198 8.21 14.18 3.05
CA TRP A 198 7.77 13.18 2.08
C TRP A 198 6.57 12.39 2.55
N PHE A 199 6.48 12.10 3.84
CA PHE A 199 5.30 11.48 4.42
C PHE A 199 4.03 12.29 4.11
N ASP A 200 4.06 13.59 4.33
CA ASP A 200 2.92 14.47 4.06
C ASP A 200 2.61 14.55 2.55
N LYS A 201 3.62 14.65 1.71
CA LYS A 201 3.42 14.66 0.25
C LYS A 201 2.79 13.35 -0.26
N LEU A 202 3.19 12.21 0.30
CA LEU A 202 2.69 10.92 -0.15
C LEU A 202 1.20 10.72 0.17
N TRP A 203 0.76 10.98 1.40
CA TRP A 203 -0.66 10.84 1.69
C TRP A 203 -1.51 11.88 0.94
N GLN A 204 -0.99 13.09 0.75
CA GLN A 204 -1.68 14.13 -0.03
C GLN A 204 -1.89 13.70 -1.49
N ASN A 205 -0.95 13.00 -2.09
CA ASN A 205 -1.10 12.46 -3.45
C ASN A 205 -2.31 11.53 -3.57
N THR A 206 -2.55 10.67 -2.61
CA THR A 206 -3.72 9.77 -2.61
C THR A 206 -5.01 10.56 -2.41
N VAL A 207 -5.04 11.52 -1.49
CA VAL A 207 -6.18 12.42 -1.32
C VAL A 207 -6.51 13.13 -2.61
N ASP A 208 -5.52 13.72 -3.28
CA ASP A 208 -5.70 14.46 -4.52
C ASP A 208 -6.22 13.57 -5.65
N LEU A 209 -5.71 12.34 -5.75
CA LEU A 209 -6.20 11.36 -6.74
C LEU A 209 -7.69 11.08 -6.55
N PHE A 210 -8.12 10.71 -5.35
CA PHE A 210 -9.52 10.40 -5.06
C PHE A 210 -10.41 11.63 -5.23
N ARG A 211 -9.94 12.80 -4.81
CA ARG A 211 -10.67 14.06 -5.03
C ARG A 211 -10.79 14.42 -6.50
N SER A 212 -9.82 14.09 -7.34
CA SER A 212 -9.94 14.29 -8.79
C SER A 212 -11.00 13.38 -9.44
N LEU A 213 -11.40 12.32 -8.75
CA LEU A 213 -12.51 11.44 -9.13
C LEU A 213 -13.83 11.79 -8.42
N ASP A 214 -13.90 12.94 -7.76
CA ASP A 214 -15.04 13.39 -6.95
C ASP A 214 -15.42 12.46 -5.79
N ILE A 215 -14.48 11.63 -5.32
CA ILE A 215 -14.70 10.72 -4.18
C ILE A 215 -14.30 11.44 -2.89
N PRO A 216 -15.22 11.64 -1.93
CA PRO A 216 -14.87 12.17 -0.61
C PRO A 216 -13.97 11.21 0.15
N VAL A 217 -12.95 11.75 0.81
CA VAL A 217 -12.00 10.98 1.62
C VAL A 217 -11.76 11.64 2.96
N ARG A 218 -11.20 10.88 3.89
CA ARG A 218 -10.63 11.40 5.14
C ARG A 218 -9.26 10.80 5.39
N THR A 219 -8.48 11.47 6.21
CA THR A 219 -7.20 10.97 6.73
C THR A 219 -7.34 10.55 8.18
N LEU A 220 -6.74 9.41 8.51
CA LEU A 220 -6.82 8.78 9.82
C LEU A 220 -5.41 8.43 10.28
N GLU A 221 -4.91 9.08 11.35
CA GLU A 221 -3.59 8.75 11.89
C GLU A 221 -3.66 7.48 12.72
N CYS A 222 -2.82 6.51 12.38
CA CYS A 222 -2.77 5.25 13.09
C CYS A 222 -2.15 5.43 14.49
N CYS A 223 -2.80 4.91 15.51
CA CYS A 223 -2.27 4.91 16.87
C CYS A 223 -1.20 3.84 17.06
N SER A 224 -0.51 3.89 18.18
CA SER A 224 0.61 2.98 18.51
C SER A 224 0.23 1.50 18.46
N GLY A 225 -1.02 1.16 18.77
CA GLY A 225 -1.51 -0.22 18.76
C GLY A 225 -1.86 -0.76 17.38
N ASP A 226 -1.95 0.11 16.38
CA ASP A 226 -2.24 -0.25 14.98
C ASP A 226 -1.02 -0.13 14.07
N LEU A 227 0.13 0.25 14.59
CA LEU A 227 1.36 0.34 13.81
C LEU A 227 2.01 -1.03 13.65
N ALA A 228 2.32 -1.41 12.39
CA ALA A 228 3.18 -2.55 12.12
C ALA A 228 4.61 -2.32 12.64
N ASP A 229 5.31 -3.42 12.99
CA ASP A 229 6.58 -3.37 13.72
C ASP A 229 7.67 -2.49 13.13
N LEU A 230 7.73 -2.34 11.82
CA LEU A 230 8.77 -1.53 11.15
C LEU A 230 8.38 -0.07 10.97
N LYS A 231 7.14 0.31 11.21
CA LYS A 231 6.65 1.67 10.96
C LYS A 231 7.02 2.62 12.09
N VAL A 232 7.48 3.80 11.72
CA VAL A 232 7.69 4.95 12.61
C VAL A 232 6.38 5.73 12.77
N LYS A 233 5.64 5.89 11.67
CA LYS A 233 4.38 6.61 11.58
C LYS A 233 3.56 6.09 10.41
N SER A 234 2.24 6.07 10.56
CA SER A 234 1.33 5.68 9.50
C SER A 234 0.08 6.55 9.51
N LEU A 235 -0.43 6.82 8.31
CA LEU A 235 -1.67 7.55 8.11
C LEU A 235 -2.47 6.87 7.01
N ASP A 236 -3.70 6.48 7.32
CA ASP A 236 -4.59 5.87 6.36
C ASP A 236 -5.42 6.94 5.64
N VAL A 237 -5.65 6.72 4.36
CA VAL A 237 -6.65 7.44 3.58
C VAL A 237 -7.85 6.53 3.42
N GLU A 238 -9.01 7.04 3.83
CA GLU A 238 -10.27 6.32 3.75
C GLU A 238 -11.23 7.03 2.80
N ALA A 239 -11.91 6.27 1.94
CA ALA A 239 -12.91 6.78 1.01
C ALA A 239 -14.32 6.61 1.55
N TRP A 240 -15.21 7.54 1.22
CA TRP A 240 -16.60 7.48 1.60
C TRP A 240 -17.40 6.48 0.75
N SER A 241 -18.09 5.56 1.42
CA SER A 241 -19.07 4.67 0.81
C SER A 241 -20.49 5.19 1.06
N PRO A 242 -21.16 5.75 0.06
CA PRO A 242 -22.53 6.23 0.23
C PRO A 242 -23.53 5.09 0.51
N ARG A 243 -23.24 3.88 0.03
CA ARG A 243 -24.05 2.69 0.33
C ARG A 243 -23.94 2.27 1.79
N GLN A 244 -22.71 2.16 2.30
CA GLN A 244 -22.45 1.72 3.67
C GLN A 244 -22.58 2.88 4.68
N LYS A 245 -22.64 4.12 4.20
CA LYS A 245 -22.68 5.35 5.03
C LYS A 245 -21.50 5.42 6.00
N LYS A 246 -20.33 4.99 5.55
CA LYS A 246 -19.08 5.01 6.31
C LYS A 246 -17.87 5.17 5.39
N TYR A 247 -16.77 5.55 6.00
CA TYR A 247 -15.46 5.54 5.34
C TYR A 247 -14.84 4.14 5.45
N PHE A 248 -14.03 3.78 4.45
CA PHE A 248 -13.24 2.56 4.45
C PHE A 248 -11.86 2.81 3.85
N GLU A 249 -10.86 2.09 4.31
CA GLU A 249 -9.47 2.25 3.91
C GLU A 249 -9.27 1.97 2.41
N VAL A 250 -8.58 2.91 1.73
CA VAL A 250 -8.17 2.77 0.33
C VAL A 250 -6.66 2.92 0.15
N GLY A 251 -5.96 3.34 1.18
CA GLY A 251 -4.51 3.45 1.16
C GLY A 251 -3.94 3.69 2.54
N SER A 252 -2.72 3.21 2.75
CA SER A 252 -1.98 3.40 4.01
C SER A 252 -0.60 3.97 3.69
N CYS A 253 -0.37 5.20 4.14
CA CYS A 253 0.90 5.90 4.01
C CYS A 253 1.80 5.56 5.19
N SER A 254 3.02 5.13 4.92
CA SER A 254 3.94 4.66 5.95
C SER A 254 5.31 5.32 5.85
N ASN A 255 5.80 5.79 6.99
CA ASN A 255 7.20 6.14 7.19
C ASN A 255 7.86 5.01 7.99
N LEU A 256 8.85 4.34 7.40
CA LEU A 256 9.59 3.24 8.01
C LEU A 256 10.87 3.73 8.70
N GLY A 257 11.20 5.02 8.57
CA GLY A 257 12.48 5.53 9.05
C GLY A 257 13.64 4.77 8.40
N ASP A 258 14.61 4.36 9.20
CA ASP A 258 15.76 3.58 8.74
C ASP A 258 15.60 2.05 8.87
N ALA A 259 14.42 1.55 9.27
CA ALA A 259 14.24 0.14 9.59
C ALA A 259 14.54 -0.78 8.40
N GLN A 260 13.99 -0.49 7.22
CA GLN A 260 14.26 -1.27 6.01
C GLN A 260 15.68 -1.06 5.51
N ALA A 261 16.18 0.16 5.54
CA ALA A 261 17.53 0.49 5.13
C ALA A 261 18.59 -0.22 5.99
N ARG A 262 18.36 -0.31 7.29
CA ARG A 262 19.22 -1.04 8.23
C ARG A 262 19.27 -2.53 7.90
N ARG A 263 18.13 -3.15 7.67
CA ARG A 263 18.03 -4.58 7.36
C ARG A 263 18.59 -4.93 5.98
N LEU A 264 18.36 -4.08 4.99
CA LEU A 264 18.79 -4.28 3.59
C LEU A 264 20.12 -3.61 3.26
N ARG A 265 20.73 -2.93 4.22
CA ARG A 265 22.02 -2.21 4.06
C ARG A 265 21.94 -1.16 2.95
N ILE A 266 20.89 -0.36 2.96
CA ILE A 266 20.70 0.79 2.06
C ILE A 266 21.36 2.00 2.68
N ARG A 267 22.51 2.37 2.18
CA ARG A 267 23.33 3.47 2.71
C ARG A 267 23.39 4.63 1.73
N VAL A 268 23.60 5.81 2.26
CA VAL A 268 23.85 7.02 1.50
C VAL A 268 25.30 7.45 1.70
N ASN A 269 25.97 7.83 0.61
CA ASN A 269 27.30 8.43 0.67
C ASN A 269 27.13 9.95 0.75
N GLY A 270 27.28 10.50 1.95
CA GLY A 270 27.15 11.93 2.22
C GLY A 270 28.23 12.76 1.55
N LYS A 271 27.95 14.03 1.31
CA LYS A 271 28.90 14.99 0.71
C LYS A 271 30.18 15.18 1.54
N ASP A 272 30.09 14.92 2.84
CA ASP A 272 31.23 14.93 3.77
C ASP A 272 32.04 13.62 3.77
N GLY A 273 31.68 12.67 2.90
CA GLY A 273 32.28 11.34 2.81
C GLY A 273 31.83 10.36 3.87
N LYS A 274 30.93 10.75 4.79
CA LYS A 274 30.36 9.87 5.79
C LYS A 274 29.15 9.13 5.23
N LYS A 275 29.03 7.86 5.58
CA LYS A 275 27.88 7.04 5.21
C LYS A 275 26.82 7.06 6.29
N TYR A 276 25.56 7.09 5.88
CA TYR A 276 24.42 7.00 6.78
C TYR A 276 23.30 6.14 6.14
N LEU A 277 22.33 5.71 6.95
CA LEU A 277 21.18 4.95 6.48
C LEU A 277 20.14 5.88 5.86
N ALA A 278 19.60 5.48 4.71
CA ALA A 278 18.47 6.18 4.11
C ALA A 278 17.19 5.97 4.93
N HIS A 279 16.21 6.85 4.75
CA HIS A 279 14.83 6.61 5.16
C HIS A 279 14.01 6.15 3.97
N THR A 280 13.02 5.28 4.24
CA THR A 280 12.11 4.74 3.23
C THR A 280 10.66 5.01 3.61
N LEU A 281 9.87 5.37 2.61
CA LEU A 281 8.44 5.64 2.76
C LEU A 281 7.69 5.00 1.60
N ASN A 282 6.43 4.70 1.84
CA ASN A 282 5.53 4.22 0.80
C ASN A 282 4.09 4.65 1.06
N ASN A 283 3.29 4.62 0.02
CA ASN A 283 1.85 4.82 0.08
C ASN A 283 1.18 4.17 -1.14
N THR A 284 -0.05 3.75 -0.97
CA THR A 284 -0.89 3.30 -2.07
C THR A 284 -1.37 4.50 -2.88
N VAL A 285 -1.22 4.46 -4.20
CA VAL A 285 -1.91 5.40 -5.10
C VAL A 285 -3.35 4.95 -5.27
N VAL A 286 -3.54 3.75 -5.79
CA VAL A 286 -4.85 3.10 -5.92
C VAL A 286 -4.67 1.58 -5.98
N ALA A 287 -5.63 0.85 -5.44
CA ALA A 287 -5.67 -0.62 -5.42
C ALA A 287 -7.06 -1.12 -5.81
N PRO A 288 -7.47 -1.03 -7.09
CA PRO A 288 -8.72 -1.63 -7.54
C PRO A 288 -8.65 -3.17 -7.52
N PRO A 289 -9.75 -3.91 -7.51
CA PRO A 289 -11.09 -3.60 -7.97
C PRO A 289 -11.91 -2.69 -7.14
#